data_9ec083a5f78b0fb35c672d8db6f1cd11
#
_entry.id   9ec083a5f78b0fb35c672d8db6f1cd11
#
_cell.length_a   1.000
_cell.length_b   1.000
_cell.length_c   1.000
_cell.angle_alpha   90.00
_cell.angle_beta   90.00
_cell.angle_gamma   90.00
#
_symmetry.space_group_name_H-M   'P 1'
#
loop_
_entity.id
_entity.type
_entity.pdbx_description
1 polymer ?
#
loop_
_entity_poly.entity_id
_entity_poly.type
_entity_poly.pdbx_seq_one_letter_code
_entity_poly.pdbx_strand_id
1 'polypeptide(L)'
;HVKNGEQTITVTGSARKRIKSDLVVWRAGVSYQASQLSEAYKALSDNVPKVKEYLISKGVQENQITISSISSTTLHEKNSDGEETGQITGYSLRQELMVRSNDVDKIEKLAREATELINQGILLESSPPEYLYTKLGDLKIEMLAEAAKDAKVRAQQIASSTGSSIGSVRTARMGVMQITPADSNDVSDSGMNDTSSLEKDITAVVNVGFAVD
;
A
#
# COMPACT_ATOMS: atom_id res chain seq x y z
N HIS A 1 26.16 25.17 43.87
CA HIS A 1 26.20 25.35 42.39
C HIS A 1 25.28 24.36 41.73
N VAL A 2 24.10 24.83 41.33
CA VAL A 2 23.23 24.06 40.45
C VAL A 2 23.88 24.04 39.09
N LYS A 3 24.19 22.85 38.57
CA LYS A 3 24.76 22.72 37.24
C LYS A 3 23.68 23.08 36.19
N ASN A 4 23.93 24.11 35.40
CA ASN A 4 23.02 24.55 34.33
C ASN A 4 22.75 23.47 33.26
N GLY A 5 23.54 22.36 33.27
CA GLY A 5 23.37 21.27 32.34
C GLY A 5 22.14 20.37 32.54
N GLU A 6 21.36 20.60 33.60
CA GLU A 6 20.13 19.86 33.89
C GLU A 6 18.89 20.49 33.24
N GLN A 7 18.99 21.73 32.78
CA GLN A 7 17.91 22.38 32.09
C GLN A 7 17.85 21.94 30.62
N THR A 8 16.67 21.68 30.16
CA THR A 8 16.46 21.23 28.79
C THR A 8 15.35 22.03 28.10
N ILE A 9 15.49 22.17 26.80
CA ILE A 9 14.42 22.59 25.91
C ILE A 9 13.98 21.37 25.15
N THR A 10 12.68 21.03 25.19
CA THR A 10 12.11 19.94 24.46
C THR A 10 11.24 20.50 23.33
N VAL A 11 11.51 20.07 22.12
CA VAL A 11 10.81 20.53 20.91
C VAL A 11 10.35 19.35 20.09
N THR A 12 9.34 19.60 19.26
CA THR A 12 8.89 18.66 18.22
C THR A 12 9.39 19.14 16.87
N GLY A 13 10.16 18.30 16.20
CA GLY A 13 10.58 18.53 14.83
C GLY A 13 9.81 17.61 13.88
N SER A 14 9.59 18.06 12.68
CA SER A 14 8.88 17.29 11.66
C SER A 14 9.49 17.49 10.28
N ALA A 15 9.25 16.51 9.42
CA ALA A 15 9.59 16.58 8.01
C ALA A 15 8.51 15.89 7.20
N ARG A 16 8.25 16.40 6.01
CA ARG A 16 7.26 15.85 5.09
C ARG A 16 7.83 15.87 3.68
N LYS A 17 7.62 14.79 2.95
CA LYS A 17 8.12 14.66 1.57
C LYS A 17 7.06 14.01 0.70
N ARG A 18 6.85 14.56 -0.49
CA ARG A 18 6.04 13.93 -1.53
C ARG A 18 6.86 12.85 -2.23
N ILE A 19 6.28 11.65 -2.32
CA ILE A 19 6.88 10.51 -3.04
C ILE A 19 5.89 9.96 -4.05
N LYS A 20 6.41 9.31 -5.08
CA LYS A 20 5.61 8.59 -6.08
C LYS A 20 5.92 7.11 -5.96
N SER A 21 4.89 6.29 -5.89
CA SER A 21 5.02 4.83 -5.87
C SER A 21 5.81 4.34 -7.08
N ASP A 22 6.72 3.42 -6.85
CA ASP A 22 7.61 2.87 -7.89
C ASP A 22 7.26 1.43 -8.27
N LEU A 23 6.27 0.85 -7.63
CA LEU A 23 5.81 -0.50 -7.86
C LEU A 23 4.28 -0.53 -7.84
N VAL A 24 3.70 -1.26 -8.77
CA VAL A 24 2.26 -1.54 -8.79
C VAL A 24 2.05 -3.04 -8.75
N VAL A 25 1.08 -3.46 -7.95
CA VAL A 25 0.59 -4.84 -7.89
C VAL A 25 -0.88 -4.82 -8.25
N TRP A 26 -1.23 -5.59 -9.29
CA TRP A 26 -2.61 -5.66 -9.76
C TRP A 26 -3.05 -7.11 -9.83
N ARG A 27 -4.29 -7.38 -9.42
CA ARG A 27 -4.89 -8.70 -9.42
C ARG A 27 -6.12 -8.72 -10.31
N ALA A 28 -6.16 -9.71 -11.20
CA ALA A 28 -7.32 -10.02 -12.02
C ALA A 28 -7.85 -11.38 -11.61
N GLY A 29 -9.11 -11.43 -11.22
CA GLY A 29 -9.79 -12.68 -10.88
C GLY A 29 -10.58 -13.19 -12.06
N VAL A 30 -10.39 -14.46 -12.41
CA VAL A 30 -11.16 -15.15 -13.44
C VAL A 30 -12.01 -16.21 -12.76
N SER A 31 -13.30 -16.19 -13.00
CA SER A 31 -14.23 -17.12 -12.38
C SER A 31 -15.18 -17.73 -13.42
N TYR A 32 -15.75 -18.87 -13.05
CA TYR A 32 -16.78 -19.52 -13.86
C TYR A 32 -17.69 -20.35 -12.93
N GLN A 33 -18.98 -20.29 -13.20
CA GLN A 33 -19.98 -21.06 -12.48
C GLN A 33 -20.60 -22.10 -13.41
N ALA A 34 -20.74 -23.31 -12.93
CA ALA A 34 -21.37 -24.40 -13.65
C ALA A 34 -22.05 -25.36 -12.70
N SER A 35 -23.03 -26.13 -13.22
CA SER A 35 -23.69 -27.19 -12.43
C SER A 35 -22.77 -28.36 -12.12
N GLN A 36 -21.74 -28.57 -12.94
CA GLN A 36 -20.75 -29.62 -12.78
C GLN A 36 -19.38 -29.03 -12.53
N LEU A 37 -18.67 -29.57 -11.52
CA LEU A 37 -17.35 -29.10 -11.15
C LEU A 37 -16.34 -29.19 -12.31
N SER A 38 -16.38 -30.30 -13.07
CA SER A 38 -15.49 -30.53 -14.20
C SER A 38 -15.70 -29.52 -15.32
N GLU A 39 -16.93 -29.07 -15.53
CA GLU A 39 -17.26 -28.04 -16.53
C GLU A 39 -16.66 -26.67 -16.13
N ALA A 40 -16.80 -26.29 -14.87
CA ALA A 40 -16.23 -25.06 -14.35
C ALA A 40 -14.69 -25.09 -14.44
N TYR A 41 -14.08 -26.22 -14.09
CA TYR A 41 -12.63 -26.42 -14.18
C TYR A 41 -12.14 -26.27 -15.63
N LYS A 42 -12.82 -26.89 -16.58
CA LYS A 42 -12.46 -26.81 -18.01
C LYS A 42 -12.53 -25.36 -18.48
N ALA A 43 -13.58 -24.64 -18.13
CA ALA A 43 -13.74 -23.26 -18.51
C ALA A 43 -12.58 -22.38 -18.01
N LEU A 44 -12.17 -22.55 -16.76
CA LEU A 44 -11.01 -21.84 -16.23
C LEU A 44 -9.71 -22.24 -16.93
N SER A 45 -9.53 -23.54 -17.19
CA SER A 45 -8.33 -24.04 -17.89
C SER A 45 -8.22 -23.46 -19.31
N ASP A 46 -9.33 -23.13 -19.94
CA ASP A 46 -9.35 -22.47 -21.25
C ASP A 46 -9.19 -20.95 -21.12
N ASN A 47 -9.83 -20.33 -20.14
CA ASN A 47 -9.89 -18.87 -20.02
C ASN A 47 -8.64 -18.24 -19.41
N VAL A 48 -8.05 -18.84 -18.38
CA VAL A 48 -6.88 -18.27 -17.69
C VAL A 48 -5.69 -18.09 -18.64
N PRO A 49 -5.33 -19.07 -19.50
CA PRO A 49 -4.28 -18.84 -20.50
C PRO A 49 -4.59 -17.71 -21.47
N LYS A 50 -5.86 -17.52 -21.84
CA LYS A 50 -6.26 -16.39 -22.70
C LYS A 50 -6.02 -15.04 -22.03
N VAL A 51 -6.32 -14.94 -20.74
CA VAL A 51 -6.03 -13.74 -19.95
C VAL A 51 -4.53 -13.51 -19.90
N LYS A 52 -3.73 -14.53 -19.61
CA LYS A 52 -2.28 -14.43 -19.61
C LYS A 52 -1.73 -13.94 -20.95
N GLU A 53 -2.18 -14.52 -22.06
CA GLU A 53 -1.78 -14.09 -23.40
C GLU A 53 -2.17 -12.64 -23.68
N TYR A 54 -3.35 -12.23 -23.27
CA TYR A 54 -3.79 -10.84 -23.37
C TYR A 54 -2.83 -9.91 -22.64
N LEU A 55 -2.46 -10.23 -21.40
CA LEU A 55 -1.53 -9.42 -20.62
C LEU A 55 -0.16 -9.32 -21.29
N ILE A 56 0.35 -10.43 -21.79
CA ILE A 56 1.62 -10.45 -22.52
C ILE A 56 1.55 -9.61 -23.80
N SER A 57 0.43 -9.69 -24.54
CA SER A 57 0.23 -8.90 -25.75
C SER A 57 0.19 -7.39 -25.48
N LYS A 58 -0.19 -6.98 -24.26
CA LYS A 58 -0.21 -5.60 -23.81
C LYS A 58 1.12 -5.13 -23.20
N GLY A 59 2.13 -5.97 -23.22
CA GLY A 59 3.48 -5.60 -22.80
C GLY A 59 3.88 -6.04 -21.41
N VAL A 60 3.09 -6.89 -20.75
CA VAL A 60 3.48 -7.50 -19.48
C VAL A 60 4.43 -8.66 -19.76
N GLN A 61 5.53 -8.74 -19.03
CA GLN A 61 6.47 -9.85 -19.16
C GLN A 61 5.96 -11.06 -18.38
N GLU A 62 6.25 -12.25 -18.88
CA GLU A 62 5.80 -13.49 -18.24
C GLU A 62 6.26 -13.61 -16.79
N ASN A 63 7.50 -13.20 -16.50
CA ASN A 63 8.02 -13.24 -15.14
C ASN A 63 7.38 -12.24 -14.17
N GLN A 64 6.54 -11.34 -14.66
CA GLN A 64 5.78 -10.38 -13.85
C GLN A 64 4.39 -10.93 -13.48
N ILE A 65 4.00 -12.09 -14.03
CA ILE A 65 2.69 -12.68 -13.83
C ILE A 65 2.82 -13.90 -12.91
N THR A 66 2.04 -13.90 -11.84
CA THR A 66 1.89 -15.05 -10.95
C THR A 66 0.44 -15.52 -11.00
N ILE A 67 0.23 -16.82 -11.18
CA ILE A 67 -1.11 -17.41 -11.23
C ILE A 67 -1.33 -18.21 -9.97
N SER A 68 -2.45 -17.97 -9.30
CA SER A 68 -2.80 -18.63 -8.05
C SER A 68 -3.32 -20.05 -8.28
N SER A 69 -3.47 -20.78 -7.20
CA SER A 69 -4.29 -21.99 -7.19
C SER A 69 -5.75 -21.65 -7.45
N ILE A 70 -6.51 -22.65 -7.91
CA ILE A 70 -7.95 -22.50 -8.10
C ILE A 70 -8.64 -22.64 -6.73
N SER A 71 -9.53 -21.71 -6.42
CA SER A 71 -10.44 -21.82 -5.29
C SER A 71 -11.83 -22.24 -5.77
N SER A 72 -12.49 -23.08 -5.01
CA SER A 72 -13.81 -23.60 -5.34
C SER A 72 -14.81 -23.25 -4.24
N THR A 73 -15.98 -22.78 -4.64
CA THR A 73 -17.13 -22.55 -3.76
C THR A 73 -18.29 -23.38 -4.24
N THR A 74 -18.88 -24.16 -3.35
CA THR A 74 -20.11 -24.92 -3.64
C THR A 74 -21.31 -23.98 -3.48
N LEU A 75 -22.17 -23.97 -4.47
CA LEU A 75 -23.38 -23.13 -4.49
C LEU A 75 -24.55 -23.96 -4.00
N HIS A 76 -25.34 -23.38 -3.09
CA HIS A 76 -26.51 -24.02 -2.50
C HIS A 76 -27.78 -23.26 -2.87
N GLU A 77 -28.88 -23.99 -2.98
CA GLU A 77 -30.20 -23.39 -3.16
C GLU A 77 -30.57 -22.59 -1.91
N LYS A 78 -31.18 -21.43 -2.11
CA LYS A 78 -31.70 -20.59 -1.02
C LYS A 78 -33.19 -20.82 -0.85
N ASN A 79 -33.65 -20.91 0.42
CA ASN A 79 -35.08 -20.99 0.74
C ASN A 79 -35.75 -19.60 0.59
N SER A 80 -37.05 -19.54 0.90
CA SER A 80 -37.85 -18.31 0.81
C SER A 80 -37.36 -17.17 1.73
N ASP A 81 -36.63 -17.51 2.79
CA ASP A 81 -36.05 -16.53 3.75
C ASP A 81 -34.63 -16.11 3.35
N GLY A 82 -34.12 -16.57 2.19
CA GLY A 82 -32.78 -16.26 1.72
C GLY A 82 -31.66 -17.05 2.38
N GLU A 83 -32.00 -18.06 3.17
CA GLU A 83 -31.02 -18.94 3.83
C GLU A 83 -30.59 -20.08 2.90
N GLU A 84 -29.31 -20.43 2.95
CA GLU A 84 -28.79 -21.57 2.18
C GLU A 84 -29.36 -22.90 2.70
N THR A 85 -29.73 -23.78 1.77
CA THR A 85 -30.18 -25.14 2.08
C THR A 85 -29.03 -26.14 1.83
N GLY A 86 -29.24 -27.41 2.15
CA GLY A 86 -28.28 -28.47 1.85
C GLY A 86 -28.24 -28.87 0.37
N GLN A 87 -29.12 -28.35 -0.47
CA GLN A 87 -29.19 -28.74 -1.88
C GLN A 87 -28.15 -27.95 -2.70
N ILE A 88 -27.28 -28.66 -3.37
CA ILE A 88 -26.22 -28.10 -4.22
C ILE A 88 -26.81 -27.74 -5.58
N THR A 89 -26.62 -26.47 -6.01
CA THR A 89 -27.08 -25.98 -7.32
C THR A 89 -25.95 -25.88 -8.34
N GLY A 90 -24.71 -25.88 -7.88
CA GLY A 90 -23.55 -25.79 -8.77
C GLY A 90 -22.27 -25.44 -8.01
N TYR A 91 -21.28 -25.04 -8.80
CA TYR A 91 -19.93 -24.71 -8.31
C TYR A 91 -19.44 -23.43 -8.95
N SER A 92 -18.76 -22.63 -8.17
CA SER A 92 -18.04 -21.44 -8.66
C SER A 92 -16.56 -21.64 -8.44
N LEU A 93 -15.78 -21.60 -9.49
CA LEU A 93 -14.33 -21.68 -9.44
C LEU A 93 -13.73 -20.33 -9.76
N ARG A 94 -12.66 -19.99 -9.07
CA ARG A 94 -11.93 -18.73 -9.27
C ARG A 94 -10.43 -18.97 -9.26
N GLN A 95 -9.74 -18.30 -10.15
CA GLN A 95 -8.28 -18.27 -10.20
C GLN A 95 -7.82 -16.84 -10.43
N GLU A 96 -6.73 -16.45 -9.81
CA GLU A 96 -6.25 -15.09 -9.84
C GLU A 96 -4.91 -15.00 -10.58
N LEU A 97 -4.77 -13.98 -11.41
CA LEU A 97 -3.51 -13.58 -12.00
C LEU A 97 -3.05 -12.32 -11.30
N MET A 98 -1.84 -12.34 -10.77
CA MET A 98 -1.23 -11.17 -10.13
C MET A 98 -0.11 -10.66 -11.03
N VAL A 99 -0.15 -9.35 -11.31
CA VAL A 99 0.88 -8.65 -12.07
C VAL A 99 1.63 -7.72 -11.15
N ARG A 100 2.95 -7.83 -11.15
CA ARG A 100 3.84 -6.98 -10.37
C ARG A 100 4.81 -6.29 -11.33
N SER A 101 4.82 -4.95 -11.35
CA SER A 101 5.57 -4.18 -12.33
C SER A 101 5.99 -2.81 -11.79
N ASN A 102 7.13 -2.35 -12.28
CA ASN A 102 7.59 -0.97 -12.04
C ASN A 102 6.95 0.02 -13.01
N ASP A 103 6.36 -0.46 -14.09
CA ASP A 103 5.68 0.40 -15.07
C ASP A 103 4.24 0.68 -14.61
N VAL A 104 4.14 1.63 -13.69
CA VAL A 104 2.89 1.95 -13.02
C VAL A 104 1.81 2.40 -13.99
N ASP A 105 2.15 3.28 -14.92
CA ASP A 105 1.18 3.83 -15.89
C ASP A 105 0.61 2.75 -16.81
N LYS A 106 1.47 1.84 -17.29
CA LYS A 106 1.06 0.71 -18.12
C LYS A 106 0.05 -0.18 -17.39
N ILE A 107 0.36 -0.57 -16.16
CA ILE A 107 -0.49 -1.49 -15.40
C ILE A 107 -1.79 -0.82 -14.98
N GLU A 108 -1.76 0.45 -14.62
CA GLU A 108 -2.98 1.21 -14.32
C GLU A 108 -3.94 1.24 -15.50
N LYS A 109 -3.41 1.51 -16.69
CA LYS A 109 -4.19 1.47 -17.94
C LYS A 109 -4.72 0.07 -18.21
N LEU A 110 -3.88 -0.95 -18.05
CA LEU A 110 -4.24 -2.35 -18.27
C LEU A 110 -5.36 -2.79 -17.31
N ALA A 111 -5.31 -2.38 -16.05
CA ALA A 111 -6.34 -2.69 -15.07
C ALA A 111 -7.72 -2.13 -15.49
N ARG A 112 -7.75 -0.98 -16.17
CA ARG A 112 -9.00 -0.42 -16.71
C ARG A 112 -9.47 -1.14 -17.97
N GLU A 113 -8.55 -1.55 -18.83
CA GLU A 113 -8.87 -2.12 -20.14
C GLU A 113 -9.12 -3.62 -20.11
N ALA A 114 -8.59 -4.35 -19.14
CA ALA A 114 -8.66 -5.81 -19.09
C ALA A 114 -10.09 -6.35 -19.05
N THR A 115 -11.04 -5.56 -18.52
CA THR A 115 -12.45 -5.93 -18.49
C THR A 115 -13.09 -6.08 -19.88
N GLU A 116 -12.41 -5.63 -20.94
CA GLU A 116 -12.86 -5.88 -22.31
C GLU A 116 -12.92 -7.38 -22.65
N LEU A 117 -12.16 -8.21 -21.91
CA LEU A 117 -12.22 -9.66 -22.05
C LEU A 117 -13.58 -10.26 -21.68
N ILE A 118 -14.42 -9.53 -20.97
CA ILE A 118 -15.80 -9.93 -20.69
C ILE A 118 -16.59 -10.09 -22.00
N ASN A 119 -16.27 -9.28 -23.01
CA ASN A 119 -16.88 -9.41 -24.35
C ASN A 119 -16.55 -10.73 -25.04
N GLN A 120 -15.49 -11.41 -24.62
CA GLN A 120 -15.11 -12.74 -25.11
C GLN A 120 -15.65 -13.87 -24.25
N GLY A 121 -16.54 -13.58 -23.32
CA GLY A 121 -17.15 -14.57 -22.44
C GLY A 121 -16.29 -14.95 -21.23
N ILE A 122 -15.23 -14.19 -20.93
CA ILE A 122 -14.38 -14.41 -19.78
C ILE A 122 -14.88 -13.52 -18.63
N LEU A 123 -15.35 -14.15 -17.56
CA LEU A 123 -15.77 -13.41 -16.37
C LEU A 123 -14.54 -12.97 -15.59
N LEU A 124 -14.10 -11.75 -15.85
CA LEU A 124 -12.92 -11.16 -15.25
C LEU A 124 -13.30 -10.03 -14.31
N GLU A 125 -12.74 -10.07 -13.11
CA GLU A 125 -12.84 -9.00 -12.12
C GLU A 125 -11.48 -8.35 -11.96
N SER A 126 -11.40 -7.06 -12.24
CA SER A 126 -10.19 -6.26 -12.05
C SER A 126 -10.23 -5.62 -10.67
N SER A 127 -9.29 -5.97 -9.80
CA SER A 127 -9.16 -5.34 -8.50
C SER A 127 -8.47 -3.98 -8.63
N PRO A 128 -8.77 -3.02 -7.73
CA PRO A 128 -8.00 -1.78 -7.71
C PRO A 128 -6.50 -2.08 -7.53
N PRO A 129 -5.62 -1.48 -8.36
CA PRO A 129 -4.19 -1.68 -8.18
C PRO A 129 -3.71 -1.21 -6.81
N GLU A 130 -2.72 -1.91 -6.26
CA GLU A 130 -1.98 -1.48 -5.09
C GLU A 130 -0.71 -0.77 -5.54
N TYR A 131 -0.42 0.35 -4.91
CA TYR A 131 0.75 1.18 -5.22
C TYR A 131 1.70 1.15 -4.04
N LEU A 132 2.95 0.81 -4.30
CA LEU A 132 3.96 0.60 -3.27
C LEU A 132 5.21 1.43 -3.57
N TYR A 133 5.91 1.81 -2.52
CA TYR A 133 7.22 2.43 -2.62
C TYR A 133 8.26 1.48 -2.02
N THR A 134 9.25 1.06 -2.85
CA THR A 134 10.17 -0.01 -2.48
C THR A 134 11.41 0.45 -1.72
N LYS A 135 11.65 1.76 -1.65
CA LYS A 135 12.85 2.34 -1.03
C LYS A 135 12.55 2.97 0.33
N LEU A 136 11.60 2.40 1.07
CA LEU A 136 11.16 2.97 2.35
C LEU A 136 12.26 2.99 3.41
N GLY A 137 13.15 2.00 3.43
CA GLY A 137 14.23 1.94 4.44
C GLY A 137 15.11 3.16 4.38
N ASP A 138 15.63 3.49 3.21
CA ASP A 138 16.49 4.66 3.02
C ASP A 138 15.72 5.96 3.23
N LEU A 139 14.48 6.02 2.74
CA LEU A 139 13.64 7.20 2.90
C LEU A 139 13.33 7.49 4.36
N LYS A 140 13.08 6.48 5.17
CA LYS A 140 12.82 6.66 6.61
C LYS A 140 14.02 7.26 7.33
N ILE A 141 15.23 6.82 6.99
CA ILE A 141 16.46 7.37 7.55
C ILE A 141 16.62 8.85 7.16
N GLU A 142 16.42 9.16 5.88
CA GLU A 142 16.45 10.53 5.38
C GLU A 142 15.45 11.43 6.11
N MET A 143 14.21 10.95 6.29
CA MET A 143 13.15 11.71 6.93
C MET A 143 13.42 11.94 8.41
N LEU A 144 14.00 10.97 9.10
CA LEU A 144 14.42 11.16 10.50
C LEU A 144 15.49 12.22 10.63
N ALA A 145 16.47 12.23 9.73
CA ALA A 145 17.52 13.24 9.71
C ALA A 145 16.94 14.64 9.49
N GLU A 146 16.01 14.78 8.57
CA GLU A 146 15.36 16.07 8.28
C GLU A 146 14.49 16.54 9.45
N ALA A 147 13.74 15.65 10.09
CA ALA A 147 12.95 15.98 11.28
C ALA A 147 13.81 16.41 12.44
N ALA A 148 14.96 15.76 12.65
CA ALA A 148 15.91 16.12 13.70
C ALA A 148 16.54 17.50 13.46
N LYS A 149 16.88 17.83 12.21
CA LYS A 149 17.35 19.16 11.84
C LYS A 149 16.30 20.24 12.10
N ASP A 150 15.04 19.94 11.80
CA ASP A 150 13.92 20.85 12.10
C ASP A 150 13.78 21.07 13.61
N ALA A 151 13.89 20.02 14.42
CA ALA A 151 13.87 20.13 15.88
C ALA A 151 14.99 21.03 16.37
N LYS A 152 16.20 20.87 15.87
CA LYS A 152 17.35 21.68 16.25
C LYS A 152 17.12 23.17 15.91
N VAL A 153 16.63 23.47 14.74
CA VAL A 153 16.31 24.85 14.32
C VAL A 153 15.28 25.49 15.26
N ARG A 154 14.24 24.74 15.61
CA ARG A 154 13.20 25.22 16.53
C ARG A 154 13.74 25.46 17.93
N ALA A 155 14.57 24.56 18.44
CA ALA A 155 15.19 24.72 19.76
C ALA A 155 16.15 25.93 19.78
N GLN A 156 16.96 26.11 18.73
CA GLN A 156 17.84 27.27 18.60
C GLN A 156 17.07 28.59 18.58
N GLN A 157 15.94 28.63 17.89
CA GLN A 157 15.10 29.83 17.83
C GLN A 157 14.51 30.18 19.18
N ILE A 158 14.04 29.18 19.93
CA ILE A 158 13.52 29.39 21.28
C ILE A 158 14.64 29.90 22.23
N ALA A 159 15.80 29.25 22.22
CA ALA A 159 16.91 29.61 23.08
C ALA A 159 17.41 31.02 22.76
N SER A 160 17.64 31.38 21.50
CA SER A 160 18.13 32.70 21.11
C SER A 160 17.13 33.80 21.43
N SER A 161 15.84 33.54 21.34
CA SER A 161 14.80 34.52 21.69
C SER A 161 14.73 34.81 23.20
N THR A 162 15.28 33.95 24.01
CA THR A 162 15.31 34.11 25.49
C THR A 162 16.71 34.36 26.03
N GLY A 163 17.67 34.66 25.15
CA GLY A 163 19.02 34.98 25.54
C GLY A 163 19.91 33.79 25.93
N SER A 164 19.49 32.60 25.54
CA SER A 164 20.21 31.34 25.80
C SER A 164 20.69 30.70 24.50
N SER A 165 21.45 29.63 24.62
CA SER A 165 21.85 28.77 23.50
C SER A 165 21.60 27.30 23.84
N ILE A 166 21.49 26.46 22.83
CA ILE A 166 21.32 25.03 23.03
C ILE A 166 22.66 24.31 23.02
N GLY A 167 22.75 23.27 23.83
CA GLY A 167 23.88 22.35 23.85
C GLY A 167 23.55 21.02 23.20
N SER A 168 24.09 19.94 23.75
CA SER A 168 23.91 18.60 23.22
C SER A 168 22.50 18.05 23.45
N VAL A 169 22.16 17.06 22.65
CA VAL A 169 20.92 16.28 22.78
C VAL A 169 20.96 15.51 24.12
N ARG A 170 19.91 15.63 24.90
CA ARG A 170 19.70 14.89 26.14
C ARG A 170 18.74 13.74 25.98
N THR A 171 17.68 13.95 25.22
CA THR A 171 16.66 12.93 24.93
C THR A 171 16.23 13.04 23.49
N ALA A 172 15.84 11.91 22.91
CA ALA A 172 15.27 11.87 21.58
C ALA A 172 14.25 10.74 21.51
N ARG A 173 13.09 11.03 20.98
CA ARG A 173 12.03 10.06 20.77
C ARG A 173 11.46 10.24 19.39
N MET A 174 11.39 9.14 18.62
CA MET A 174 10.75 9.14 17.30
C MET A 174 9.27 8.85 17.44
N GLY A 175 8.45 9.64 16.76
CA GLY A 175 7.07 9.28 16.52
C GLY A 175 6.97 8.22 15.42
N VAL A 176 5.79 7.61 15.29
CA VAL A 176 5.52 6.65 14.22
C VAL A 176 5.41 7.40 12.89
N MET A 177 6.10 6.89 11.86
CA MET A 177 6.01 7.49 10.54
C MET A 177 4.66 7.24 9.91
N GLN A 178 4.16 8.24 9.20
CA GLN A 178 2.92 8.17 8.46
C GLN A 178 3.23 8.23 6.96
N ILE A 179 2.69 7.26 6.20
CA ILE A 179 2.70 7.26 4.75
C ILE A 179 1.24 7.30 4.33
N THR A 180 0.83 8.44 3.78
CA THR A 180 -0.57 8.76 3.52
C THR A 180 -0.78 9.06 2.04
N PRO A 181 -2.02 9.01 1.55
CA PRO A 181 -2.33 9.62 0.27
C PRO A 181 -1.82 11.07 0.24
N ALA A 182 -1.43 11.55 -0.95
CA ALA A 182 -0.96 12.92 -1.10
C ALA A 182 -2.00 13.92 -0.56
N ASP A 183 -1.52 14.92 0.20
CA ASP A 183 -2.33 15.98 0.81
C ASP A 183 -3.30 15.50 1.91
N SER A 184 -3.16 14.27 2.39
CA SER A 184 -3.93 13.79 3.53
C SER A 184 -3.30 14.20 4.86
N ASN A 185 -4.14 14.45 5.87
CA ASN A 185 -3.74 14.72 7.25
C ASN A 185 -4.04 13.54 8.18
N ASP A 186 -4.40 12.38 7.63
CA ASP A 186 -4.72 11.21 8.43
C ASP A 186 -3.52 10.75 9.25
N VAL A 187 -3.78 10.34 10.49
CA VAL A 187 -2.77 9.88 11.43
C VAL A 187 -3.27 8.61 12.10
N SER A 188 -2.36 7.67 12.33
CA SER A 188 -2.62 6.45 13.10
C SER A 188 -1.54 6.26 14.15
N ASP A 189 -1.91 5.82 15.35
CA ASP A 189 -0.97 5.55 16.43
C ASP A 189 0.04 4.45 16.09
N SER A 190 -0.35 3.49 15.26
CA SER A 190 0.51 2.41 14.77
C SER A 190 1.29 2.77 13.50
N GLY A 191 1.05 3.96 12.94
CA GLY A 191 1.57 4.38 11.65
C GLY A 191 0.66 3.98 10.51
N MET A 192 0.51 4.87 9.54
CA MET A 192 -0.25 4.61 8.33
C MET A 192 0.70 4.26 7.20
N ASN A 193 0.38 3.23 6.42
CA ASN A 193 1.08 2.86 5.20
C ASN A 193 0.06 2.68 4.08
N ASP A 194 -0.24 3.75 3.38
CA ASP A 194 -1.20 3.75 2.28
C ASP A 194 -0.68 2.94 1.08
N THR A 195 -1.52 2.05 0.57
CA THR A 195 -1.25 1.25 -0.64
C THR A 195 -2.20 1.57 -1.79
N SER A 196 -3.12 2.50 -1.60
CA SER A 196 -4.16 2.80 -2.59
C SER A 196 -3.82 3.98 -3.51
N SER A 197 -2.79 4.76 -3.21
CA SER A 197 -2.47 5.99 -3.92
C SER A 197 -1.12 5.91 -4.62
N LEU A 198 -1.07 6.43 -5.86
CA LEU A 198 0.17 6.55 -6.63
C LEU A 198 1.09 7.57 -5.98
N GLU A 199 0.60 8.76 -5.69
CA GLU A 199 1.35 9.79 -4.98
C GLU A 199 1.02 9.75 -3.49
N LYS A 200 2.07 9.85 -2.69
CA LYS A 200 1.97 9.71 -1.23
C LYS A 200 2.77 10.82 -0.56
N ASP A 201 2.43 11.10 0.67
CA ASP A 201 3.26 11.91 1.57
C ASP A 201 3.80 11.03 2.67
N ILE A 202 5.10 11.14 2.94
CA ILE A 202 5.69 10.56 4.13
C ILE A 202 5.96 11.67 5.15
N THR A 203 5.54 11.44 6.39
CA THR A 203 5.71 12.40 7.49
C THR A 203 6.45 11.73 8.63
N ALA A 204 7.50 12.38 9.10
CA ALA A 204 8.27 11.97 10.27
C ALA A 204 8.15 13.03 11.36
N VAL A 205 8.07 12.59 12.62
CA VAL A 205 8.00 13.46 13.78
C VAL A 205 9.00 12.96 14.82
N VAL A 206 9.76 13.88 15.39
CA VAL A 206 10.69 13.58 16.47
C VAL A 206 10.49 14.57 17.61
N ASN A 207 10.61 14.09 18.84
CA ASN A 207 10.66 14.92 20.05
C ASN A 207 12.09 14.87 20.58
N VAL A 208 12.72 16.02 20.68
CA VAL A 208 14.13 16.12 21.06
C VAL A 208 14.28 17.10 22.21
N GLY A 209 14.97 16.69 23.25
CA GLY A 209 15.38 17.53 24.35
C GLY A 209 16.85 17.91 24.23
N PHE A 210 17.14 19.21 24.27
CA PHE A 210 18.48 19.77 24.20
C PHE A 210 18.86 20.39 25.54
N ALA A 211 20.12 20.28 25.91
CA ALA A 211 20.64 21.03 27.03
C ALA A 211 20.58 22.53 26.72
N VAL A 212 20.42 23.35 27.77
CA VAL A 212 20.43 24.81 27.65
C VAL A 212 21.71 25.34 28.32
N ASP A 213 22.38 26.18 27.57
CA ASP A 213 23.58 26.87 28.07
C ASP A 213 23.29 28.33 28.46
#